data_5296d0a40087ab58e0f837806b02fe26
#
_entry.id   5296d0a40087ab58e0f837806b02fe26
#
_cell.length_a   1.000
_cell.length_b   1.000
_cell.length_c   1.000
_cell.angle_alpha   90.00
_cell.angle_beta   90.00
_cell.angle_gamma   90.00
#
_symmetry.space_group_name_H-M   'P 1'
#
loop_
_entity.id
_entity.type
_entity.pdbx_description
1 polymer ?
#
loop_
_entity_poly.entity_id
_entity_poly.type
_entity_poly.pdbx_seq_one_letter_code
_entity_poly.pdbx_strand_id
1 'polypeptide(L)'
;MMIDFQKQFDSVTGALNLFDLSYLISGAAMLGVLSYTYPEFRYFLVHKDNMIFSAIICVVAAYISGVICWVIGKRFRYLLLVLRKWNLKAVKKDFEKLFDEALSVCEIEERSKIKKMANRNKTLTYSYMWMKLDKTSHAPCKRRFDFISRFWTFRAIYEGLIPPFVLGAFL
;
A
#
# COMPACT_ATOMS: atom_id res chain seq x y z
N MET A 1 -35.39 3.20 13.44
CA MET A 1 -34.16 2.41 13.69
C MET A 1 -33.07 2.98 12.79
N MET A 2 -32.46 4.09 13.20
CA MET A 2 -31.31 4.66 12.50
C MET A 2 -30.13 3.73 12.78
N ILE A 3 -29.75 2.96 11.79
CA ILE A 3 -28.53 2.16 11.83
C ILE A 3 -27.40 3.16 11.97
N ASP A 4 -26.61 3.01 13.01
CA ASP A 4 -25.48 3.90 13.35
C ASP A 4 -24.37 3.70 12.30
N PHE A 5 -24.62 4.27 11.12
CA PHE A 5 -23.75 4.18 9.93
C PHE A 5 -22.32 4.60 10.26
N GLN A 6 -22.18 5.51 11.21
CA GLN A 6 -20.89 6.02 11.64
C GLN A 6 -20.09 4.96 12.42
N LYS A 7 -20.74 4.22 13.33
CA LYS A 7 -20.09 3.11 14.06
C LYS A 7 -19.71 1.95 13.14
N GLN A 8 -20.55 1.65 12.16
CA GLN A 8 -20.21 0.60 11.19
C GLN A 8 -19.07 1.03 10.26
N PHE A 9 -19.07 2.30 9.84
CA PHE A 9 -17.99 2.87 9.02
C PHE A 9 -16.67 2.90 9.79
N ASP A 10 -16.68 3.32 11.06
CA ASP A 10 -15.49 3.34 11.92
C ASP A 10 -14.98 1.91 12.22
N SER A 11 -15.88 0.94 12.34
CA SER A 11 -15.51 -0.47 12.50
C SER A 11 -14.86 -1.05 11.24
N VAL A 12 -15.39 -0.73 10.06
CA VAL A 12 -14.85 -1.19 8.77
C VAL A 12 -13.53 -0.49 8.44
N THR A 13 -13.43 0.82 8.68
CA THR A 13 -12.18 1.57 8.48
C THR A 13 -11.11 1.20 9.49
N GLY A 14 -11.47 0.82 10.71
CA GLY A 14 -10.55 0.28 11.70
C GLY A 14 -10.05 -1.13 11.38
N ALA A 15 -10.84 -1.93 10.65
CA ALA A 15 -10.47 -3.28 10.22
C ALA A 15 -9.68 -3.28 8.90
N LEU A 16 -9.94 -2.30 8.01
CA LEU A 16 -9.18 -2.13 6.76
C LEU A 16 -7.86 -1.42 7.07
N ASN A 17 -6.77 -2.11 6.84
CA ASN A 17 -5.46 -1.48 6.86
C ASN A 17 -5.43 -0.38 5.76
N LEU A 18 -4.75 0.74 6.01
CA LEU A 18 -4.57 1.81 5.02
C LEU A 18 -4.07 1.31 3.65
N PHE A 19 -3.34 0.21 3.63
CA PHE A 19 -2.92 -0.47 2.39
C PHE A 19 -4.08 -1.10 1.64
N ASP A 20 -5.07 -1.68 2.33
CA ASP A 20 -6.23 -2.29 1.69
C ASP A 20 -7.07 -1.23 0.96
N LEU A 21 -7.18 -0.03 1.55
CA LEU A 21 -7.81 1.11 0.90
C LEU A 21 -7.08 1.52 -0.39
N SER A 22 -5.74 1.46 -0.40
CA SER A 22 -4.95 1.77 -1.61
C SER A 22 -5.24 0.79 -2.75
N TYR A 23 -5.41 -0.49 -2.45
CA TYR A 23 -5.78 -1.49 -3.45
C TYR A 23 -7.20 -1.30 -3.94
N LEU A 24 -8.16 -1.00 -3.05
CA LEU A 24 -9.54 -0.73 -3.46
C LEU A 24 -9.64 0.47 -4.40
N ILE A 25 -8.94 1.57 -4.12
CA ILE A 25 -8.91 2.76 -4.99
C ILE A 25 -8.35 2.42 -6.36
N SER A 26 -7.20 1.76 -6.40
CA SER A 26 -6.54 1.40 -7.66
C SER A 26 -7.36 0.41 -8.49
N GLY A 27 -7.97 -0.56 -7.83
CA GLY A 27 -8.81 -1.55 -8.47
C GLY A 27 -10.15 -0.97 -8.95
N ALA A 28 -10.77 -0.08 -8.18
CA ALA A 28 -11.98 0.62 -8.62
C ALA A 28 -11.71 1.46 -9.88
N ALA A 29 -10.56 2.14 -9.95
CA ALA A 29 -10.13 2.86 -11.14
C ALA A 29 -9.97 1.90 -12.35
N MET A 30 -9.35 0.73 -12.15
CA MET A 30 -9.20 -0.28 -13.21
C MET A 30 -10.54 -0.82 -13.68
N LEU A 31 -11.44 -1.18 -12.75
CA LEU A 31 -12.78 -1.65 -13.09
C LEU A 31 -13.58 -0.56 -13.81
N GLY A 32 -13.40 0.71 -13.44
CA GLY A 32 -14.01 1.85 -14.12
C GLY A 32 -13.56 1.94 -15.58
N VAL A 33 -12.27 1.87 -15.84
CA VAL A 33 -11.70 1.89 -17.20
C VAL A 33 -12.21 0.69 -18.00
N LEU A 34 -12.15 -0.54 -17.44
CA LEU A 34 -12.64 -1.74 -18.12
C LEU A 34 -14.14 -1.67 -18.42
N SER A 35 -14.95 -1.19 -17.47
CA SER A 35 -16.41 -1.06 -17.66
C SER A 35 -16.78 0.01 -18.68
N TYR A 36 -15.96 1.04 -18.82
CA TYR A 36 -16.12 2.05 -19.85
C TYR A 36 -15.79 1.51 -21.24
N THR A 37 -14.70 0.74 -21.35
CA THR A 37 -14.20 0.24 -22.62
C THR A 37 -14.95 -0.99 -23.13
N TYR A 38 -15.35 -1.88 -22.20
CA TYR A 38 -16.01 -3.16 -22.51
C TYR A 38 -17.39 -3.23 -21.87
N PRO A 39 -18.47 -2.91 -22.60
CA PRO A 39 -19.84 -2.96 -22.09
C PRO A 39 -20.22 -4.33 -21.52
N GLU A 40 -19.74 -5.43 -22.11
CA GLU A 40 -20.00 -6.79 -21.62
C GLU A 40 -19.46 -7.00 -20.20
N PHE A 41 -18.31 -6.40 -19.89
CA PHE A 41 -17.73 -6.46 -18.56
C PHE A 41 -18.59 -5.78 -17.51
N ARG A 42 -19.24 -4.68 -17.89
CA ARG A 42 -20.21 -3.99 -17.04
C ARG A 42 -21.42 -4.86 -16.72
N TYR A 43 -21.94 -5.61 -17.72
CA TYR A 43 -23.05 -6.54 -17.51
C TYR A 43 -22.67 -7.69 -16.57
N PHE A 44 -21.44 -8.15 -16.64
CA PHE A 44 -20.94 -9.19 -15.74
C PHE A 44 -20.86 -8.74 -14.28
N LEU A 45 -20.47 -7.49 -14.04
CA LEU A 45 -20.35 -6.94 -12.69
C LEU A 45 -21.71 -6.58 -12.05
N VAL A 46 -22.70 -6.22 -12.86
CA VAL A 46 -24.00 -5.74 -12.40
C VAL A 46 -25.07 -6.80 -12.63
N HIS A 47 -25.31 -7.62 -11.61
CA HIS A 47 -26.47 -8.52 -11.60
C HIS A 47 -27.73 -7.76 -11.25
N LYS A 48 -28.69 -7.66 -12.19
CA LYS A 48 -29.92 -6.90 -12.00
C LYS A 48 -30.81 -7.43 -10.85
N ASP A 49 -30.73 -8.74 -10.60
CA ASP A 49 -31.64 -9.41 -9.68
C ASP A 49 -31.21 -9.38 -8.22
N ASN A 50 -29.93 -9.06 -7.93
CA ASN A 50 -29.41 -9.02 -6.56
C ASN A 50 -28.32 -7.94 -6.39
N MET A 51 -28.74 -6.74 -6.00
CA MET A 51 -27.87 -5.59 -5.82
C MET A 51 -26.77 -5.81 -4.76
N ILE A 52 -27.10 -6.53 -3.68
CA ILE A 52 -26.12 -6.81 -2.59
C ILE A 52 -25.02 -7.74 -3.10
N PHE A 53 -25.41 -8.79 -3.83
CA PHE A 53 -24.45 -9.74 -4.41
C PHE A 53 -23.52 -9.05 -5.42
N SER A 54 -24.08 -8.19 -6.29
CA SER A 54 -23.27 -7.39 -7.22
C SER A 54 -22.29 -6.47 -6.51
N ALA A 55 -22.72 -5.81 -5.43
CA ALA A 55 -21.83 -4.95 -4.64
C ALA A 55 -20.66 -5.73 -4.03
N ILE A 56 -20.91 -6.92 -3.49
CA ILE A 56 -19.86 -7.79 -2.94
C ILE A 56 -18.87 -8.19 -4.04
N ILE A 57 -19.37 -8.64 -5.20
CA ILE A 57 -18.52 -9.00 -6.34
C ILE A 57 -17.66 -7.80 -6.77
N CYS A 58 -18.25 -6.61 -6.89
CA CYS A 58 -17.52 -5.40 -7.27
C CYS A 58 -16.40 -5.06 -6.28
N VAL A 59 -16.66 -5.16 -4.97
CA VAL A 59 -15.64 -4.89 -3.94
C VAL A 59 -14.50 -5.92 -4.01
N VAL A 60 -14.81 -7.21 -4.12
CA VAL A 60 -13.80 -8.27 -4.25
C VAL A 60 -13.00 -8.11 -5.54
N ALA A 61 -13.68 -7.86 -6.66
CA ALA A 61 -13.03 -7.64 -7.95
C ALA A 61 -12.14 -6.40 -7.92
N ALA A 62 -12.58 -5.29 -7.29
CA ALA A 62 -11.79 -4.09 -7.10
C ALA A 62 -10.53 -4.40 -6.27
N TYR A 63 -10.67 -5.13 -5.16
CA TYR A 63 -9.53 -5.46 -4.33
C TYR A 63 -8.48 -6.30 -5.09
N ILE A 64 -8.90 -7.36 -5.76
CA ILE A 64 -8.00 -8.24 -6.54
C ILE A 64 -7.33 -7.45 -7.68
N SER A 65 -8.12 -6.68 -8.44
CA SER A 65 -7.59 -5.83 -9.53
C SER A 65 -6.59 -4.81 -9.00
N GLY A 66 -6.83 -4.23 -7.84
CA GLY A 66 -5.95 -3.27 -7.21
C GLY A 66 -4.60 -3.86 -6.78
N VAL A 67 -4.61 -5.07 -6.23
CA VAL A 67 -3.36 -5.80 -5.91
C VAL A 67 -2.56 -6.06 -7.19
N ILE A 68 -3.21 -6.50 -8.26
CA ILE A 68 -2.56 -6.73 -9.56
C ILE A 68 -1.98 -5.41 -10.09
N CYS A 69 -2.77 -4.34 -10.09
CA CYS A 69 -2.33 -3.01 -10.53
C CYS A 69 -1.12 -2.52 -9.73
N TRP A 70 -1.12 -2.71 -8.40
CA TRP A 70 0.01 -2.33 -7.57
C TRP A 70 1.28 -3.12 -7.91
N VAL A 71 1.18 -4.43 -8.14
CA VAL A 71 2.33 -5.26 -8.53
C VAL A 71 2.91 -4.79 -9.87
N ILE A 72 2.05 -4.52 -10.86
CA ILE A 72 2.45 -4.02 -12.17
C ILE A 72 3.08 -2.62 -12.04
N GLY A 73 2.43 -1.70 -11.33
CA GLY A 73 2.92 -0.34 -11.12
C GLY A 73 4.27 -0.30 -10.39
N LYS A 74 4.46 -1.18 -9.41
CA LYS A 74 5.76 -1.35 -8.74
C LYS A 74 6.85 -1.80 -9.71
N ARG A 75 6.55 -2.72 -10.63
CA ARG A 75 7.48 -3.15 -11.69
C ARG A 75 7.78 -2.03 -12.66
N PHE A 76 6.76 -1.30 -13.08
CA PHE A 76 6.91 -0.15 -13.98
C PHE A 76 7.79 0.94 -13.37
N ARG A 77 7.55 1.29 -12.10
CA ARG A 77 8.41 2.24 -11.37
C ARG A 77 9.87 1.75 -11.32
N TYR A 78 10.10 0.48 -11.03
CA TYR A 78 11.45 -0.08 -11.03
C TYR A 78 12.12 0.07 -12.39
N LEU A 79 11.40 -0.22 -13.47
CA LEU A 79 11.88 -0.03 -14.84
C LEU A 79 12.26 1.43 -15.11
N LEU A 80 11.39 2.37 -14.73
CA LEU A 80 11.67 3.81 -14.88
C LEU A 80 12.91 4.25 -14.09
N LEU A 81 13.11 3.74 -12.88
CA LEU A 81 14.30 4.05 -12.08
C LEU A 81 15.58 3.54 -12.73
N VAL A 82 15.53 2.34 -13.33
CA VAL A 82 16.67 1.76 -14.07
C VAL A 82 16.95 2.57 -15.35
N LEU A 83 15.91 2.90 -16.12
CA LEU A 83 16.03 3.69 -17.36
C LEU A 83 16.58 5.10 -17.10
N ARG A 84 16.18 5.73 -16.00
CA ARG A 84 16.61 7.08 -15.64
C ARG A 84 18.03 7.13 -15.04
N LYS A 85 18.73 5.99 -15.01
CA LYS A 85 20.09 5.88 -14.43
C LYS A 85 20.19 6.53 -13.04
N TRP A 86 19.09 6.54 -12.29
CA TRP A 86 19.13 7.04 -10.92
C TRP A 86 20.16 6.24 -10.13
N ASN A 87 21.04 6.98 -9.47
CA ASN A 87 22.16 6.40 -8.78
C ASN A 87 21.66 5.59 -7.56
N LEU A 88 21.26 4.33 -7.82
CA LEU A 88 20.79 3.40 -6.78
C LEU A 88 21.81 3.24 -5.66
N LYS A 89 23.10 3.52 -5.95
CA LYS A 89 24.17 3.53 -4.93
C LYS A 89 23.99 4.69 -3.95
N ALA A 90 23.58 5.89 -4.40
CA ALA A 90 23.33 7.03 -3.52
C ALA A 90 22.14 6.73 -2.58
N VAL A 91 21.01 6.24 -3.13
CA VAL A 91 19.84 5.87 -2.34
C VAL A 91 20.18 4.80 -1.30
N LYS A 92 21.03 3.81 -1.66
CA LYS A 92 21.49 2.79 -0.73
C LYS A 92 22.33 3.37 0.40
N LYS A 93 23.22 4.31 0.10
CA LYS A 93 24.06 4.99 1.09
C LYS A 93 23.23 5.83 2.07
N ASP A 94 22.24 6.56 1.55
CA ASP A 94 21.32 7.35 2.40
C ASP A 94 20.49 6.44 3.31
N PHE A 95 20.02 5.31 2.80
CA PHE A 95 19.31 4.32 3.61
C PHE A 95 20.20 3.74 4.71
N GLU A 96 21.45 3.42 4.42
CA GLU A 96 22.40 2.91 5.41
C GLU A 96 22.66 3.95 6.51
N LYS A 97 22.82 5.21 6.13
CA LYS A 97 22.98 6.31 7.09
C LYS A 97 21.77 6.47 8.01
N LEU A 98 20.55 6.48 7.45
CA LEU A 98 19.31 6.56 8.22
C LEU A 98 19.11 5.34 9.13
N PHE A 99 19.54 4.16 8.67
CA PHE A 99 19.49 2.95 9.46
C PHE A 99 20.45 3.01 10.66
N ASP A 100 21.65 3.51 10.48
CA ASP A 100 22.63 3.70 11.55
C ASP A 100 22.18 4.78 12.56
N GLU A 101 21.57 5.87 12.09
CA GLU A 101 20.96 6.88 12.95
C GLU A 101 19.79 6.28 13.77
N ALA A 102 18.92 5.49 13.16
CA ALA A 102 17.84 4.80 13.86
C ALA A 102 18.37 3.81 14.91
N LEU A 103 19.46 3.10 14.61
CA LEU A 103 20.13 2.21 15.56
C LEU A 103 20.73 3.00 16.73
N SER A 104 21.18 4.22 16.52
CA SER A 104 21.78 5.04 17.59
C SER A 104 20.78 5.41 18.68
N VAL A 105 19.50 5.43 18.37
CA VAL A 105 18.39 5.74 19.31
C VAL A 105 17.91 4.51 20.08
N CYS A 106 18.25 3.29 19.63
CA CYS A 106 17.87 2.05 20.32
C CYS A 106 18.73 1.79 21.56
N GLU A 107 18.18 1.07 22.54
CA GLU A 107 18.92 0.63 23.73
C GLU A 107 20.12 -0.27 23.36
N ILE A 108 21.20 -0.21 24.16
CA ILE A 108 22.49 -0.85 23.84
C ILE A 108 22.36 -2.37 23.60
N GLU A 109 21.53 -3.05 24.43
CA GLU A 109 21.30 -4.50 24.28
C GLU A 109 20.58 -4.85 22.98
N GLU A 110 19.62 -4.01 22.58
CA GLU A 110 18.88 -4.22 21.35
C GLU A 110 19.72 -3.93 20.10
N ARG A 111 20.64 -2.94 20.15
CA ARG A 111 21.55 -2.63 19.05
C ARG A 111 22.33 -3.85 18.59
N SER A 112 22.85 -4.63 19.52
CA SER A 112 23.65 -5.81 19.17
C SER A 112 22.79 -6.88 18.49
N LYS A 113 21.55 -7.09 18.94
CA LYS A 113 20.60 -8.03 18.33
C LYS A 113 20.18 -7.57 16.94
N ILE A 114 19.84 -6.28 16.79
CA ILE A 114 19.41 -5.70 15.51
C ILE A 114 20.56 -5.73 14.49
N LYS A 115 21.79 -5.40 14.89
CA LYS A 115 22.96 -5.51 14.00
C LYS A 115 23.20 -6.94 13.53
N LYS A 116 23.11 -7.93 14.42
CA LYS A 116 23.22 -9.35 14.03
C LYS A 116 22.13 -9.78 13.05
N MET A 117 20.88 -9.32 13.27
CA MET A 117 19.77 -9.59 12.35
C MET A 117 20.01 -8.89 10.99
N ALA A 118 20.48 -7.64 10.99
CA ALA A 118 20.72 -6.86 9.78
C ALA A 118 21.81 -7.50 8.89
N ASN A 119 22.83 -8.08 9.49
CA ASN A 119 23.87 -8.80 8.76
C ASN A 119 23.33 -10.08 8.09
N ARG A 120 22.28 -10.70 8.67
CA ARG A 120 21.66 -11.90 8.09
C ARG A 120 20.58 -11.56 7.06
N ASN A 121 19.71 -10.62 7.37
CA ASN A 121 18.58 -10.24 6.50
C ASN A 121 18.10 -8.82 6.78
N LYS A 122 18.53 -7.85 5.95
CA LYS A 122 18.14 -6.43 6.08
C LYS A 122 16.63 -6.21 6.01
N THR A 123 15.92 -6.95 5.17
CA THR A 123 14.47 -6.81 5.00
C THR A 123 13.73 -7.23 6.26
N LEU A 124 14.14 -8.35 6.86
CA LEU A 124 13.54 -8.86 8.10
C LEU A 124 13.80 -7.91 9.26
N THR A 125 15.00 -7.34 9.34
CA THR A 125 15.36 -6.34 10.35
C THR A 125 14.52 -5.07 10.21
N TYR A 126 14.34 -4.60 8.98
CA TYR A 126 13.48 -3.46 8.69
C TYR A 126 12.03 -3.71 9.14
N SER A 127 11.46 -4.89 8.81
CA SER A 127 10.12 -5.27 9.25
C SER A 127 10.00 -5.35 10.78
N TYR A 128 11.03 -5.86 11.46
CA TYR A 128 11.08 -5.90 12.91
C TYR A 128 11.09 -4.50 13.54
N MET A 129 11.93 -3.60 13.03
CA MET A 129 11.98 -2.21 13.49
C MET A 129 10.64 -1.50 13.27
N TRP A 130 10.00 -1.78 12.15
CA TRP A 130 8.69 -1.23 11.81
C TRP A 130 7.61 -1.71 12.79
N MET A 131 7.55 -2.99 13.09
CA MET A 131 6.63 -3.54 14.09
C MET A 131 6.86 -2.97 15.50
N LYS A 132 8.11 -2.67 15.85
CA LYS A 132 8.43 -2.04 17.13
C LYS A 132 7.93 -0.61 17.20
N LEU A 133 8.10 0.17 16.13
CA LEU A 133 7.58 1.53 16.02
C LEU A 133 6.05 1.57 16.12
N ASP A 134 5.37 0.62 15.50
CA ASP A 134 3.92 0.49 15.54
C ASP A 134 3.39 0.23 16.97
N LYS A 135 4.11 -0.60 17.74
CA LYS A 135 3.75 -0.95 19.11
C LYS A 135 4.17 0.08 20.16
N THR A 136 4.89 1.13 19.78
CA THR A 136 5.34 2.14 20.75
C THR A 136 4.20 3.06 21.16
N SER A 137 4.04 3.25 22.47
CA SER A 137 3.08 4.20 23.06
C SER A 137 3.64 5.63 23.11
N HIS A 138 4.91 5.83 22.79
CA HIS A 138 5.57 7.14 22.88
C HIS A 138 5.03 8.09 21.79
N ALA A 139 4.29 9.12 22.18
CA ALA A 139 3.54 10.02 21.32
C ALA A 139 4.32 10.61 20.13
N PRO A 140 5.57 11.12 20.28
CA PRO A 140 6.36 11.62 19.17
C PRO A 140 6.72 10.55 18.14
N CYS A 141 7.03 9.32 18.58
CA CYS A 141 7.35 8.20 17.70
C CYS A 141 6.10 7.76 16.95
N LYS A 142 4.95 7.69 17.61
CA LYS A 142 3.67 7.34 17.00
C LYS A 142 3.27 8.32 15.90
N ARG A 143 3.38 9.64 16.15
CA ARG A 143 3.10 10.67 15.11
C ARG A 143 3.99 10.52 13.88
N ARG A 144 5.28 10.24 14.07
CA ARG A 144 6.22 10.01 12.96
C ARG A 144 5.87 8.74 12.20
N PHE A 145 5.51 7.68 12.91
CA PHE A 145 5.07 6.43 12.31
C PHE A 145 3.81 6.63 11.48
N ASP A 146 2.79 7.31 12.02
CA ASP A 146 1.54 7.62 11.30
C ASP A 146 1.80 8.45 10.04
N PHE A 147 2.71 9.43 10.11
CA PHE A 147 3.10 10.22 8.94
C PHE A 147 3.75 9.36 7.85
N ILE A 148 4.73 8.53 8.24
CA ILE A 148 5.43 7.64 7.30
C ILE A 148 4.45 6.60 6.72
N SER A 149 3.57 6.05 7.54
CA SER A 149 2.52 5.09 7.13
C SER A 149 1.60 5.68 6.06
N ARG A 150 1.15 6.93 6.25
CA ARG A 150 0.36 7.66 5.23
C ARG A 150 1.14 7.87 3.95
N PHE A 151 2.41 8.24 4.03
CA PHE A 151 3.27 8.40 2.85
C PHE A 151 3.40 7.08 2.05
N TRP A 152 3.58 5.95 2.74
CA TRP A 152 3.61 4.63 2.09
C TRP A 152 2.28 4.27 1.44
N THR A 153 1.16 4.62 2.06
CA THR A 153 -0.17 4.42 1.49
C THR A 153 -0.36 5.24 0.21
N PHE A 154 -0.03 6.54 0.24
CA PHE A 154 -0.08 7.38 -0.96
C PHE A 154 0.79 6.82 -2.08
N ARG A 155 1.99 6.37 -1.75
CA ARG A 155 2.86 5.73 -2.73
C ARG A 155 2.22 4.47 -3.33
N ALA A 156 1.59 3.62 -2.52
CA ALA A 156 0.90 2.43 -3.00
C ALA A 156 -0.28 2.79 -3.92
N ILE A 157 -1.04 3.85 -3.60
CA ILE A 157 -2.09 4.39 -4.46
C ILE A 157 -1.51 4.83 -5.81
N TYR A 158 -0.45 5.65 -5.82
CA TYR A 158 0.16 6.12 -7.06
C TYR A 158 0.71 4.97 -7.92
N GLU A 159 1.41 4.02 -7.31
CA GLU A 159 1.90 2.84 -8.02
C GLU A 159 0.73 2.02 -8.62
N GLY A 160 -0.36 1.86 -7.86
CA GLY A 160 -1.54 1.11 -8.31
C GLY A 160 -2.38 1.83 -9.37
N LEU A 161 -2.33 3.16 -9.44
CA LEU A 161 -3.05 3.93 -10.45
C LEU A 161 -2.33 3.98 -11.82
N ILE A 162 -1.03 3.67 -11.89
CA ILE A 162 -0.29 3.67 -13.15
C ILE A 162 -0.95 2.78 -14.23
N PRO A 163 -1.27 1.48 -13.98
CA PRO A 163 -1.88 0.63 -14.99
C PRO A 163 -3.22 1.13 -15.53
N PRO A 164 -4.21 1.53 -14.69
CA PRO A 164 -5.47 2.04 -15.22
C PRO A 164 -5.31 3.34 -16.02
N PHE A 165 -4.41 4.25 -15.62
CA PHE A 165 -4.16 5.46 -16.40
C PHE A 165 -3.48 5.17 -17.74
N VAL A 166 -2.51 4.26 -17.74
CA VAL A 166 -1.84 3.84 -18.99
C VAL A 166 -2.87 3.17 -19.91
N LEU A 167 -3.67 2.23 -19.40
CA LEU A 167 -4.69 1.57 -20.18
C LEU A 167 -5.72 2.56 -20.73
N GLY A 168 -6.23 3.47 -19.88
CA GLY A 168 -7.22 4.47 -20.28
C GLY A 168 -6.68 5.51 -21.28
N ALA A 169 -5.37 5.70 -21.37
CA ALA A 169 -4.76 6.60 -22.36
C ALA A 169 -4.60 5.95 -23.75
N PHE A 170 -4.65 4.62 -23.84
CA PHE A 170 -4.53 3.87 -25.11
C PHE A 170 -5.86 3.33 -25.64
N LEU A 171 -6.92 3.48 -24.91
CA LEU A 171 -8.29 3.08 -25.28
C LEU A 171 -9.13 4.29 -25.67
#